data_5cde3e8764efbf3940d9e607bf56f253
#
_entry.id   5cde3e8764efbf3940d9e607bf56f253
#
_cell.length_a   1.000
_cell.length_b   1.000
_cell.length_c   1.000
_cell.angle_alpha   90.00
_cell.angle_beta   90.00
_cell.angle_gamma   90.00
#
_symmetry.space_group_name_H-M   'P 1'
#
loop_
_entity.id
_entity.type
_entity.pdbx_description
1 polymer ?
#
loop_
_entity_poly.entity_id
_entity_poly.type
_entity_poly.pdbx_seq_one_letter_code
_entity_poly.pdbx_strand_id
1 'polypeptide(L)'
;MSEPWSPRSLKTAPPGELDWLLDDLVARVRGLRHAVVLSNDGLVVGASDALTREDAEHLAAVASGFHSLAKGAGRHFRAGGVRQTMVEMDVGILIIAAAGDGACLAVLSSSAGDVGMIAYEMARLVTRVGEHLAAPPRLRDQPPASG
;
A
#
# COMPACT_ATOMS: atom_id res chain seq x y z
N MET A 1 11.08 19.15 20.36
CA MET A 1 11.20 18.14 19.54
C MET A 1 9.88 17.72 18.96
N SER A 2 9.92 17.35 17.83
CA SER A 2 8.68 17.01 17.21
C SER A 2 8.21 15.64 17.66
N GLU A 3 6.95 15.42 17.53
CA GLU A 3 6.43 14.13 17.81
C GLU A 3 6.87 13.15 16.78
N PRO A 4 6.96 11.90 17.14
CA PRO A 4 7.24 10.90 16.17
C PRO A 4 6.14 10.90 15.12
N TRP A 5 6.51 10.86 13.88
CA TRP A 5 5.54 10.76 12.82
C TRP A 5 4.86 9.40 12.87
N SER A 6 3.56 9.38 12.61
CA SER A 6 2.81 8.13 12.61
C SER A 6 1.73 8.19 11.54
N PRO A 7 1.76 7.29 10.55
CA PRO A 7 0.71 7.26 9.55
C PRO A 7 -0.65 6.93 10.15
N ARG A 8 -0.65 6.30 11.30
CA ARG A 8 -1.90 5.92 11.95
C ARG A 8 -2.78 7.11 12.27
N SER A 9 -2.17 8.27 12.48
CA SER A 9 -2.97 9.45 12.81
C SER A 9 -3.81 9.93 11.63
N LEU A 10 -3.56 9.40 10.44
CA LEU A 10 -4.30 9.82 9.26
C LEU A 10 -5.56 9.01 9.03
N LYS A 11 -5.74 7.93 9.78
CA LYS A 11 -6.85 7.03 9.56
C LYS A 11 -7.51 6.66 10.86
N THR A 12 -8.69 6.12 10.75
CA THR A 12 -9.42 5.62 11.93
C THR A 12 -9.12 4.18 12.23
N ALA A 13 -8.25 3.54 11.48
CA ALA A 13 -7.89 2.15 11.69
C ALA A 13 -7.24 1.96 13.05
N PRO A 14 -7.33 0.76 13.61
CA PRO A 14 -6.68 0.48 14.89
C PRO A 14 -5.20 0.83 14.84
N PRO A 15 -4.69 1.46 15.87
CA PRO A 15 -3.29 1.90 15.87
C PRO A 15 -2.33 0.73 15.71
N GLY A 16 -1.41 0.87 14.80
CA GLY A 16 -0.31 -0.06 14.67
C GLY A 16 -0.60 -1.31 13.88
N GLU A 17 -1.86 -1.61 13.60
CA GLU A 17 -2.14 -2.87 12.93
C GLU A 17 -1.64 -2.87 11.50
N LEU A 18 -1.89 -1.81 10.77
CA LEU A 18 -1.46 -1.73 9.38
C LEU A 18 0.05 -1.67 9.30
N ASP A 19 0.68 -0.85 10.14
CA ASP A 19 2.13 -0.78 10.18
C ASP A 19 2.73 -2.13 10.52
N TRP A 20 2.12 -2.86 11.45
CA TRP A 20 2.61 -4.18 11.81
C TRP A 20 2.55 -5.15 10.63
N LEU A 21 1.47 -5.09 9.86
CA LEU A 21 1.35 -5.94 8.68
C LEU A 21 2.46 -5.65 7.67
N LEU A 22 2.81 -4.38 7.52
CA LEU A 22 3.86 -3.99 6.58
C LEU A 22 5.24 -4.40 7.10
N ASP A 23 5.47 -4.25 8.40
CA ASP A 23 6.72 -4.72 8.98
C ASP A 23 6.87 -6.24 8.84
N ASP A 24 5.78 -6.95 9.05
CA ASP A 24 5.80 -8.39 8.90
C ASP A 24 6.11 -8.80 7.46
N LEU A 25 5.54 -8.10 6.50
CA LEU A 25 5.81 -8.39 5.09
C LEU A 25 7.29 -8.20 4.78
N VAL A 26 7.85 -7.06 5.20
CA VAL A 26 9.25 -6.76 4.94
C VAL A 26 10.16 -7.78 5.62
N ALA A 27 9.80 -8.21 6.82
CA ALA A 27 10.62 -9.17 7.55
C ALA A 27 10.57 -10.57 6.94
N ARG A 28 9.42 -10.97 6.41
CA ARG A 28 9.23 -12.32 5.92
C ARG A 28 9.78 -12.55 4.51
N VAL A 29 9.78 -11.50 3.69
CA VAL A 29 10.10 -11.69 2.27
C VAL A 29 11.51 -11.19 2.02
N ARG A 30 12.37 -12.11 1.62
CA ARG A 30 13.76 -11.77 1.39
C ARG A 30 13.87 -10.74 0.27
N GLY A 31 14.69 -9.74 0.49
CA GLY A 31 14.93 -8.70 -0.49
C GLY A 31 14.06 -7.48 -0.34
N LEU A 32 12.92 -7.60 0.33
CA LEU A 32 12.09 -6.43 0.56
C LEU A 32 12.77 -5.48 1.54
N ARG A 33 12.72 -4.20 1.21
CA ARG A 33 13.32 -3.19 2.07
C ARG A 33 12.29 -2.29 2.70
N HIS A 34 11.28 -1.90 1.93
CA HIS A 34 10.30 -0.92 2.39
C HIS A 34 8.94 -1.26 1.84
N ALA A 35 7.91 -0.91 2.61
CA ALA A 35 6.54 -1.09 2.18
C ALA A 35 5.71 0.07 2.70
N VAL A 36 4.77 0.54 1.88
CA VAL A 36 3.90 1.64 2.27
C VAL A 36 2.51 1.38 1.69
N VAL A 37 1.48 1.70 2.46
CA VAL A 37 0.11 1.76 1.97
C VAL A 37 -0.25 3.21 1.80
N LEU A 38 -0.86 3.53 0.67
CA LEU A 38 -1.22 4.90 0.33
C LEU A 38 -2.64 4.96 -0.17
N SER A 39 -3.26 6.11 0.01
CA SER A 39 -4.58 6.37 -0.54
C SER A 39 -4.45 6.78 -2.01
N ASN A 40 -5.59 6.83 -2.70
CA ASN A 40 -5.60 7.20 -4.11
C ASN A 40 -4.98 8.56 -4.39
N ASP A 41 -5.07 9.47 -3.44
CA ASP A 41 -4.49 10.79 -3.61
C ASP A 41 -3.05 10.88 -3.10
N GLY A 42 -2.42 9.75 -2.85
CA GLY A 42 -0.99 9.72 -2.56
C GLY A 42 -0.61 9.97 -1.12
N LEU A 43 -1.57 9.92 -0.20
CA LEU A 43 -1.28 10.11 1.22
C LEU A 43 -0.90 8.79 1.87
N VAL A 44 0.08 8.83 2.76
CA VAL A 44 0.53 7.65 3.48
C VAL A 44 -0.54 7.24 4.47
N VAL A 45 -0.92 5.95 4.43
CA VAL A 45 -1.85 5.36 5.38
C VAL A 45 -1.11 4.48 6.37
N GLY A 46 -0.06 3.82 5.93
CA GLY A 46 0.77 2.99 6.78
C GLY A 46 2.14 2.83 6.14
N ALA A 47 3.14 2.53 6.94
CA ALA A 47 4.51 2.39 6.43
C ALA A 47 5.28 1.41 7.28
N SER A 48 6.24 0.71 6.66
CA SER A 48 7.14 -0.15 7.40
C SER A 48 8.11 0.71 8.21
N ASP A 49 8.64 0.11 9.26
CA ASP A 49 9.31 0.85 10.32
C ASP A 49 10.58 1.55 9.87
N ALA A 50 11.29 0.98 8.90
CA ALA A 50 12.56 1.55 8.47
C ALA A 50 12.41 2.80 7.61
N LEU A 51 11.21 3.08 7.12
CA LEU A 51 10.99 4.27 6.31
C LEU A 51 10.89 5.50 7.20
N THR A 52 11.66 6.54 6.86
CA THR A 52 11.44 7.82 7.48
C THR A 52 10.14 8.40 6.95
N ARG A 53 9.61 9.39 7.66
CA ARG A 53 8.41 10.07 7.20
C ARG A 53 8.58 10.64 5.81
N GLU A 54 9.70 11.29 5.58
CA GLU A 54 9.96 11.91 4.29
C GLU A 54 10.02 10.88 3.17
N ASP A 55 10.69 9.76 3.43
CA ASP A 55 10.81 8.72 2.42
C ASP A 55 9.49 8.02 2.18
N ALA A 56 8.70 7.84 3.23
CA ALA A 56 7.37 7.23 3.06
C ALA A 56 6.48 8.12 2.21
N GLU A 57 6.52 9.43 2.46
CA GLU A 57 5.72 10.36 1.67
C GLU A 57 6.19 10.41 0.23
N HIS A 58 7.49 10.34 0.02
CA HIS A 58 8.04 10.34 -1.33
C HIS A 58 7.62 9.08 -2.08
N LEU A 59 7.77 7.93 -1.44
CA LEU A 59 7.40 6.67 -2.06
C LEU A 59 5.91 6.64 -2.40
N ALA A 60 5.08 7.14 -1.49
CA ALA A 60 3.63 7.18 -1.74
C ALA A 60 3.30 8.08 -2.93
N ALA A 61 3.95 9.23 -3.04
CA ALA A 61 3.70 10.14 -4.15
C ALA A 61 4.11 9.51 -5.47
N VAL A 62 5.28 8.86 -5.50
CA VAL A 62 5.75 8.20 -6.72
C VAL A 62 4.80 7.08 -7.11
N ALA A 63 4.41 6.25 -6.14
CA ALA A 63 3.52 5.13 -6.42
C ALA A 63 2.16 5.61 -6.93
N SER A 64 1.64 6.66 -6.33
CA SER A 64 0.37 7.24 -6.77
C SER A 64 0.45 7.72 -8.21
N GLY A 65 1.57 8.35 -8.57
CA GLY A 65 1.77 8.82 -9.93
C GLY A 65 1.81 7.69 -10.95
N PHE A 66 2.60 6.66 -10.67
CA PHE A 66 2.67 5.51 -11.56
C PHE A 66 1.31 4.82 -11.70
N HIS A 67 0.63 4.64 -10.58
CA HIS A 67 -0.66 3.96 -10.61
C HIS A 67 -1.68 4.75 -11.42
N SER A 68 -1.70 6.08 -11.27
CA SER A 68 -2.61 6.93 -12.01
C SER A 68 -2.34 6.88 -13.50
N LEU A 69 -1.06 6.91 -13.88
CA LEU A 69 -0.70 6.83 -15.30
C LEU A 69 -1.11 5.48 -15.88
N ALA A 70 -0.88 4.40 -15.13
CA ALA A 70 -1.28 3.08 -15.59
C ALA A 70 -2.78 2.98 -15.74
N LYS A 71 -3.55 3.56 -14.82
CA LYS A 71 -5.01 3.56 -14.93
C LYS A 71 -5.47 4.31 -16.16
N GLY A 72 -4.80 5.40 -16.46
CA GLY A 72 -5.11 6.16 -17.67
C GLY A 72 -4.92 5.33 -18.92
N ALA A 73 -3.82 4.57 -18.98
CA ALA A 73 -3.58 3.68 -20.10
C ALA A 73 -4.63 2.60 -20.18
N GLY A 74 -4.99 2.03 -19.03
CA GLY A 74 -6.00 0.99 -18.99
C GLY A 74 -7.34 1.45 -19.55
N ARG A 75 -7.73 2.68 -19.23
CA ARG A 75 -8.97 3.25 -19.76
C ARG A 75 -8.85 3.55 -21.25
N HIS A 76 -7.76 4.18 -21.65
CA HIS A 76 -7.59 4.61 -23.04
C HIS A 76 -7.58 3.42 -24.00
N PHE A 77 -6.89 2.37 -23.64
CA PHE A 77 -6.75 1.20 -24.49
C PHE A 77 -7.75 0.11 -24.17
N ARG A 78 -8.70 0.39 -23.28
CA ARG A 78 -9.75 -0.56 -22.88
C ARG A 78 -9.14 -1.85 -22.35
N ALA A 79 -8.07 -1.71 -21.58
CA ALA A 79 -7.39 -2.87 -21.01
C ALA A 79 -7.90 -3.20 -19.60
N GLY A 80 -8.76 -2.35 -19.04
CA GLY A 80 -9.35 -2.62 -17.74
C GLY A 80 -8.58 -1.97 -16.59
N GLY A 81 -8.90 -2.39 -15.39
CA GLY A 81 -8.25 -1.84 -14.20
C GLY A 81 -6.83 -2.33 -14.04
N VAL A 82 -6.07 -1.59 -13.27
CA VAL A 82 -4.66 -1.90 -13.04
C VAL A 82 -4.56 -2.74 -11.79
N ARG A 83 -3.93 -3.90 -11.90
CA ARG A 83 -3.69 -4.75 -10.75
C ARG A 83 -2.33 -4.51 -10.13
N GLN A 84 -1.34 -4.27 -10.97
CA GLN A 84 0.03 -4.19 -10.51
C GLN A 84 0.85 -3.37 -11.48
N THR A 85 1.78 -2.61 -10.94
CA THR A 85 2.76 -1.85 -11.72
C THR A 85 4.13 -2.22 -11.20
N MET A 86 5.07 -2.49 -12.11
CA MET A 86 6.41 -2.85 -11.71
C MET A 86 7.41 -1.95 -12.42
N VAL A 87 8.36 -1.42 -11.66
CA VAL A 87 9.43 -0.60 -12.19
C VAL A 87 10.74 -1.27 -11.82
N GLU A 88 11.47 -1.73 -12.82
CA GLU A 88 12.73 -2.40 -12.59
C GLU A 88 13.85 -1.39 -12.77
N MET A 89 14.69 -1.26 -11.75
CA MET A 89 15.82 -0.33 -11.74
C MET A 89 17.10 -1.14 -11.63
N ASP A 90 18.22 -0.48 -11.79
CA ASP A 90 19.50 -1.21 -11.79
C ASP A 90 19.71 -2.01 -10.51
N VAL A 91 19.37 -1.43 -9.36
CA VAL A 91 19.61 -2.09 -8.09
C VAL A 91 18.37 -2.10 -7.20
N GLY A 92 17.20 -2.08 -7.81
CA GLY A 92 15.97 -2.11 -7.03
C GLY A 92 14.77 -2.36 -7.90
N ILE A 93 13.68 -2.81 -7.28
CA ILE A 93 12.43 -3.05 -7.98
C ILE A 93 11.32 -2.42 -7.15
N LEU A 94 10.53 -1.59 -7.80
CA LEU A 94 9.35 -0.99 -7.18
C LEU A 94 8.12 -1.70 -7.71
N ILE A 95 7.29 -2.21 -6.81
CA ILE A 95 6.07 -2.90 -7.20
C ILE A 95 4.90 -2.24 -6.50
N ILE A 96 3.88 -1.89 -7.27
CA ILE A 96 2.69 -1.19 -6.77
C ILE A 96 1.49 -2.04 -7.10
N ALA A 97 0.69 -2.36 -6.11
CA ALA A 97 -0.50 -3.18 -6.30
C ALA A 97 -1.71 -2.44 -5.76
N ALA A 98 -2.82 -2.53 -6.48
CA ALA A 98 -4.07 -1.97 -5.97
C ALA A 98 -4.51 -2.75 -4.74
N ALA A 99 -5.01 -2.05 -3.74
CA ALA A 99 -5.40 -2.65 -2.46
C ALA A 99 -6.81 -2.19 -2.14
N GLY A 100 -7.78 -2.86 -2.72
CA GLY A 100 -9.16 -2.45 -2.60
C GLY A 100 -9.44 -1.20 -3.41
N ASP A 101 -10.57 -0.59 -3.14
CA ASP A 101 -10.94 0.65 -3.81
C ASP A 101 -10.32 1.81 -3.06
N GLY A 102 -9.48 2.55 -3.69
CA GLY A 102 -8.98 3.78 -3.10
C GLY A 102 -7.67 3.66 -2.36
N ALA A 103 -6.97 2.55 -2.50
CA ALA A 103 -5.67 2.40 -1.85
C ALA A 103 -4.73 1.59 -2.70
N CYS A 104 -3.45 1.70 -2.41
CA CYS A 104 -2.40 0.92 -3.05
C CYS A 104 -1.39 0.47 -2.02
N LEU A 105 -0.76 -0.64 -2.31
CA LEU A 105 0.41 -1.11 -1.57
C LEU A 105 1.61 -0.97 -2.48
N ALA A 106 2.64 -0.29 -2.02
CA ALA A 106 3.87 -0.14 -2.78
C ALA A 106 5.03 -0.72 -1.98
N VAL A 107 5.85 -1.50 -2.63
CA VAL A 107 7.04 -2.07 -1.98
C VAL A 107 8.27 -1.77 -2.80
N LEU A 108 9.38 -1.62 -2.12
CA LEU A 108 10.67 -1.45 -2.74
C LEU A 108 11.54 -2.62 -2.33
N SER A 109 12.04 -3.33 -3.32
CA SER A 109 12.85 -4.51 -3.13
C SER A 109 14.24 -4.29 -3.70
N SER A 110 15.21 -5.02 -3.18
CA SER A 110 16.51 -5.08 -3.83
C SER A 110 16.36 -5.84 -5.16
N SER A 111 17.32 -5.65 -6.05
CA SER A 111 17.29 -6.34 -7.33
C SER A 111 17.50 -7.84 -7.19
N ALA A 112 17.98 -8.29 -6.03
CA ALA A 112 18.17 -9.72 -5.77
C ALA A 112 16.93 -10.38 -5.21
N GLY A 113 15.84 -9.62 -4.98
CA GLY A 113 14.63 -10.18 -4.43
C GLY A 113 13.95 -11.11 -5.41
N ASP A 114 13.19 -12.05 -4.85
CA ASP A 114 12.40 -12.98 -5.64
C ASP A 114 11.08 -12.31 -6.00
N VAL A 115 10.98 -11.80 -7.23
CA VAL A 115 9.81 -11.04 -7.66
C VAL A 115 8.53 -11.86 -7.55
N GLY A 116 8.61 -13.16 -7.87
CA GLY A 116 7.43 -14.02 -7.78
C GLY A 116 6.93 -14.14 -6.35
N MET A 117 7.85 -14.34 -5.40
CA MET A 117 7.48 -14.43 -4.00
C MET A 117 6.93 -13.10 -3.50
N ILE A 118 7.57 -12.00 -3.91
CA ILE A 118 7.12 -10.68 -3.50
C ILE A 118 5.69 -10.44 -4.00
N ALA A 119 5.45 -10.73 -5.27
CA ALA A 119 4.13 -10.51 -5.84
C ALA A 119 3.09 -11.38 -5.16
N TYR A 120 3.44 -12.63 -4.85
CA TYR A 120 2.53 -13.53 -4.16
C TYR A 120 2.16 -13.00 -2.77
N GLU A 121 3.17 -12.59 -2.01
CA GLU A 121 2.90 -12.08 -0.67
C GLU A 121 2.17 -10.75 -0.68
N MET A 122 2.45 -9.91 -1.68
CA MET A 122 1.69 -8.68 -1.83
C MET A 122 0.23 -8.98 -2.13
N ALA A 123 -0.04 -9.96 -3.00
CA ALA A 123 -1.42 -10.31 -3.33
C ALA A 123 -2.18 -10.75 -2.10
N ARG A 124 -1.52 -11.50 -1.22
CA ARG A 124 -2.15 -11.91 0.03
C ARG A 124 -2.40 -10.72 0.95
N LEU A 125 -1.43 -9.84 1.01
CA LEU A 125 -1.54 -8.70 1.91
C LEU A 125 -2.57 -7.68 1.43
N VAL A 126 -2.68 -7.46 0.11
CA VAL A 126 -3.63 -6.45 -0.38
C VAL A 126 -5.06 -6.82 -0.03
N THR A 127 -5.38 -8.11 0.05
CA THR A 127 -6.71 -8.52 0.48
C THR A 127 -6.96 -8.07 1.90
N ARG A 128 -5.99 -8.30 2.79
CA ARG A 128 -6.14 -7.91 4.17
C ARG A 128 -6.17 -6.39 4.34
N VAL A 129 -5.34 -5.69 3.58
CA VAL A 129 -5.32 -4.24 3.62
C VAL A 129 -6.66 -3.68 3.14
N GLY A 130 -7.16 -4.23 2.04
CA GLY A 130 -8.45 -3.78 1.53
C GLY A 130 -9.57 -3.99 2.52
N GLU A 131 -9.58 -5.14 3.17
CA GLU A 131 -10.57 -5.42 4.20
C GLU A 131 -10.43 -4.46 5.37
N HIS A 132 -9.20 -4.20 5.78
CA HIS A 132 -8.93 -3.32 6.90
C HIS A 132 -9.42 -1.91 6.64
N LEU A 133 -9.15 -1.39 5.44
CA LEU A 133 -9.53 -0.03 5.10
C LEU A 133 -11.02 0.10 4.79
N ALA A 134 -11.62 -0.95 4.26
CA ALA A 134 -13.03 -0.93 3.90
C ALA A 134 -13.94 -1.27 5.06
N ALA A 135 -13.41 -1.85 6.11
CA ALA A 135 -14.21 -2.30 7.23
C ALA A 135 -14.97 -1.12 7.83
N PRO A 136 -16.30 -1.20 7.89
CA PRO A 136 -17.04 -0.10 8.52
C PRO A 136 -16.81 -0.14 10.00
N PRO A 137 -16.62 0.91 10.55
CA PRO A 137 -16.57 0.94 12.00
C PRO A 137 -17.94 0.61 12.55
N ARG A 138 -18.42 0.21 12.09
CA ARG A 138 -19.43 0.03 12.40
C ARG A 138 -20.48 -0.36 12.30
N LEU A 139 -20.38 -0.69 12.07
CA LEU A 139 -21.10 -1.03 11.91
C LEU A 139 -21.97 -1.01 12.05
N ARG A 140 -22.05 -0.89 12.15
CA ARG A 140 -22.63 -0.74 12.24
C ARG A 140 -23.53 -0.60 12.52
N ASP A 141 -23.50 -0.42 12.70
CA ASP A 141 -24.31 -0.16 13.05
C ASP A 141 -25.25 0.24 12.42
N GLN A 142 -25.55 0.14 11.83
CA GLN A 142 -26.46 0.45 11.18
C GLN A 142 -27.62 0.19 11.47
N PRO A 143 -28.09 0.69 11.72
CA PRO A 143 -29.31 0.50 12.03
C PRO A 143 -30.20 0.21 11.15
N PRO A 144 -30.72 -0.08 11.17
CA PRO A 144 -31.47 -0.41 10.36
C PRO A 144 -32.53 0.27 10.07
N ALA A 145 -32.50 0.52 9.77
CA ALA A 145 -33.27 0.91 9.54
C ALA A 145 -34.24 0.93 9.57
N SER A 146 -34.58 0.88 9.59
CA SER A 146 -35.43 0.87 9.70
C SER A 146 -36.08 1.09 9.64
N GLY A 147 -35.96 1.03 9.58
CA GLY A 147 -36.80 1.29 9.50
C GLY A 147 -37.00 1.39 9.44
#